data_ab6ba74130c1a5b9d8721f34c4eed5de
#
_entry.id   ab6ba74130c1a5b9d8721f34c4eed5de
#
_cell.length_a   1.000
_cell.length_b   1.000
_cell.length_c   1.000
_cell.angle_alpha   90.00
_cell.angle_beta   90.00
_cell.angle_gamma   90.00
#
_symmetry.space_group_name_H-M   'P 1'
#
loop_
_entity.id
_entity.type
_entity.pdbx_description
1 polymer ?
#
loop_
_entity_poly.entity_id
_entity_poly.type
_entity_poly.pdbx_seq_one_letter_code
_entity_poly.pdbx_strand_id
1 'polypeptide(L)'
;MLAVALLCTAPLASAQQNAVALNPAIDMPGYLRVAAEAAKYRETRRLSEDEFIRMSREPGTVILDARSREKFDELHIKGALNLSFPDIAVDSLKNALPDKSTRTLIYCNNNFLGAEKPFPSKMASASLNISTYIALYNYGYRNVYELGPLVDIKASKLDFESATEAKPNPPRPQLFLF
;
A
#
# COMPACT_ATOMS: atom_id res chain seq x y z
N MET A 1 20.09 -80.39 0.82
CA MET A 1 19.22 -79.48 1.59
C MET A 1 19.32 -78.14 0.95
N LEU A 2 18.33 -77.74 0.14
CA LEU A 2 18.24 -76.42 -0.46
C LEU A 2 17.42 -75.50 0.46
N ALA A 3 18.01 -74.40 0.91
CA ALA A 3 17.29 -73.35 1.66
C ALA A 3 16.70 -72.32 0.68
N VAL A 4 15.37 -72.23 0.64
CA VAL A 4 14.62 -71.20 -0.14
C VAL A 4 14.50 -69.96 0.73
N ALA A 5 15.18 -68.92 0.36
CA ALA A 5 15.01 -67.58 1.00
C ALA A 5 13.77 -66.91 0.44
N LEU A 6 12.76 -66.69 1.28
CA LEU A 6 11.54 -65.92 0.97
C LEU A 6 11.85 -64.41 1.11
N LEU A 7 11.95 -63.70 -0.01
CA LEU A 7 12.04 -62.23 -0.01
C LEU A 7 10.63 -61.65 0.18
N CYS A 8 10.38 -61.12 1.38
CA CYS A 8 9.20 -60.29 1.65
C CYS A 8 9.42 -58.90 1.02
N THR A 9 8.77 -58.61 -0.10
CA THR A 9 8.66 -57.26 -0.64
C THR A 9 7.48 -56.53 0.04
N ALA A 10 7.79 -55.62 0.96
CA ALA A 10 6.80 -54.74 1.52
C ALA A 10 6.37 -53.72 0.45
N PRO A 11 5.06 -53.45 0.23
CA PRO A 11 4.63 -52.40 -0.67
C PRO A 11 4.98 -51.01 -0.08
N LEU A 12 5.74 -50.22 -0.82
CA LEU A 12 5.93 -48.79 -0.57
C LEU A 12 4.56 -48.11 -0.73
N ALA A 13 3.90 -47.83 0.39
CA ALA A 13 2.73 -46.95 0.40
C ALA A 13 3.18 -45.56 -0.04
N SER A 14 2.93 -45.17 -1.29
CA SER A 14 3.08 -43.82 -1.75
C SER A 14 2.07 -42.97 -0.98
N ALA A 15 2.55 -42.11 -0.08
CA ALA A 15 1.75 -41.08 0.55
C ALA A 15 1.25 -40.14 -0.57
N GLN A 16 0.01 -40.32 -0.96
CA GLN A 16 -0.68 -39.46 -1.89
C GLN A 16 -0.89 -38.11 -1.17
N GLN A 17 0.04 -37.17 -1.38
CA GLN A 17 -0.16 -35.79 -0.93
C GLN A 17 -1.41 -35.28 -1.64
N ASN A 18 -2.48 -35.06 -0.89
CA ASN A 18 -3.67 -34.39 -1.39
C ASN A 18 -3.25 -33.00 -1.86
N ALA A 19 -3.07 -32.83 -3.16
CA ALA A 19 -2.78 -31.53 -3.76
C ALA A 19 -3.95 -30.61 -3.47
N VAL A 20 -3.71 -29.56 -2.67
CA VAL A 20 -4.70 -28.51 -2.41
C VAL A 20 -4.98 -27.81 -3.74
N ALA A 21 -6.25 -27.71 -4.12
CA ALA A 21 -6.66 -27.01 -5.31
C ALA A 21 -6.20 -25.55 -5.26
N LEU A 22 -5.51 -25.09 -6.32
CA LEU A 22 -5.04 -23.70 -6.42
C LEU A 22 -6.23 -22.76 -6.64
N ASN A 23 -6.25 -21.65 -5.92
CA ASN A 23 -7.20 -20.56 -6.18
C ASN A 23 -6.65 -19.65 -7.29
N PRO A 24 -7.27 -19.60 -8.48
CA PRO A 24 -6.77 -18.80 -9.60
C PRO A 24 -6.86 -17.28 -9.34
N ALA A 25 -7.60 -16.85 -8.31
CA ALA A 25 -7.68 -15.44 -7.90
C ALA A 25 -6.53 -15.02 -6.96
N ILE A 26 -5.59 -15.94 -6.63
CA ILE A 26 -4.43 -15.66 -5.77
C ILE A 26 -3.18 -16.06 -6.55
N ASP A 27 -2.48 -15.08 -7.13
CA ASP A 27 -1.31 -15.28 -8.00
C ASP A 27 -0.02 -14.76 -7.35
N MET A 28 0.61 -15.56 -6.49
CA MET A 28 1.89 -15.21 -5.88
C MET A 28 3.03 -15.05 -6.92
N PRO A 29 3.20 -15.94 -7.90
CA PRO A 29 4.18 -15.75 -8.96
C PRO A 29 3.98 -14.45 -9.74
N GLY A 30 2.74 -14.10 -10.07
CA GLY A 30 2.38 -12.83 -10.71
C GLY A 30 2.73 -11.63 -9.84
N TYR A 31 2.41 -11.68 -8.55
CA TYR A 31 2.80 -10.65 -7.60
C TYR A 31 4.31 -10.42 -7.56
N LEU A 32 5.12 -11.48 -7.49
CA LEU A 32 6.58 -11.37 -7.46
C LEU A 32 7.15 -10.75 -8.74
N ARG A 33 6.62 -11.09 -9.91
CA ARG A 33 7.01 -10.45 -11.18
C ARG A 33 6.71 -8.95 -11.17
N VAL A 34 5.48 -8.58 -10.84
CA VAL A 34 5.05 -7.18 -10.76
C VAL A 34 5.87 -6.41 -9.72
N ALA A 35 6.15 -7.00 -8.56
CA ALA A 35 6.97 -6.38 -7.52
C ALA A 35 8.39 -6.08 -8.02
N ALA A 36 9.01 -7.02 -8.76
CA ALA A 36 10.35 -6.81 -9.33
C ALA A 36 10.36 -5.71 -10.40
N GLU A 37 9.33 -5.64 -11.24
CA GLU A 37 9.19 -4.58 -12.24
C GLU A 37 8.95 -3.21 -11.57
N ALA A 38 8.03 -3.16 -10.61
CA ALA A 38 7.72 -1.95 -9.85
C ALA A 38 8.95 -1.44 -9.09
N ALA A 39 9.78 -2.33 -8.53
CA ALA A 39 11.00 -1.98 -7.82
C ALA A 39 11.97 -1.21 -8.74
N LYS A 40 12.22 -1.70 -9.96
CA LYS A 40 13.06 -1.01 -10.96
C LYS A 40 12.48 0.36 -11.35
N TYR A 41 11.17 0.40 -11.59
CA TYR A 41 10.49 1.63 -11.99
C TYR A 41 10.53 2.69 -10.89
N ARG A 42 10.45 2.26 -9.63
CA ARG A 42 10.48 3.09 -8.43
C ARG A 42 11.83 3.76 -8.17
N GLU A 43 12.96 3.21 -8.64
CA GLU A 43 14.31 3.72 -8.35
C GLU A 43 14.47 5.21 -8.66
N THR A 44 13.87 5.70 -9.73
CA THR A 44 13.92 7.11 -10.16
C THR A 44 12.73 7.95 -9.70
N ARG A 45 11.90 7.42 -8.78
CA ARG A 45 10.63 8.05 -8.37
C ARG A 45 10.54 8.29 -6.87
N ARG A 46 11.68 8.24 -6.19
CA ARG A 46 11.82 8.65 -4.80
C ARG A 46 12.25 10.10 -4.75
N LEU A 47 11.42 10.94 -4.17
CA LEU A 47 11.59 12.38 -4.11
C LEU A 47 12.25 12.79 -2.79
N SER A 48 13.09 13.80 -2.82
CA SER A 48 13.44 14.57 -1.64
C SER A 48 12.19 15.28 -1.07
N GLU A 49 12.26 15.78 0.16
CA GLU A 49 11.17 16.54 0.75
C GLU A 49 10.83 17.78 -0.08
N ASP A 50 11.84 18.53 -0.52
CA ASP A 50 11.64 19.74 -1.32
C ASP A 50 10.98 19.45 -2.68
N GLU A 51 11.38 18.37 -3.34
CA GLU A 51 10.75 17.93 -4.59
C GLU A 51 9.31 17.46 -4.39
N PHE A 52 9.04 16.72 -3.30
CA PHE A 52 7.70 16.30 -2.94
C PHE A 52 6.78 17.51 -2.72
N ILE A 53 7.23 18.50 -1.94
CA ILE A 53 6.50 19.75 -1.70
C ILE A 53 6.28 20.51 -3.01
N ARG A 54 7.31 20.65 -3.86
CA ARG A 54 7.17 21.33 -5.14
C ARG A 54 6.13 20.64 -6.02
N MET A 55 6.23 19.32 -6.16
CA MET A 55 5.32 18.55 -7.01
C MET A 55 3.90 18.50 -6.45
N SER A 56 3.72 18.51 -5.14
CA SER A 56 2.38 18.52 -4.51
C SER A 56 1.56 19.77 -4.82
N ARG A 57 2.24 20.88 -5.14
CA ARG A 57 1.60 22.17 -5.50
C ARG A 57 1.28 22.28 -6.97
N GLU A 58 1.73 21.36 -7.79
CA GLU A 58 1.45 21.39 -9.23
C GLU A 58 0.00 20.93 -9.52
N PRO A 59 -0.74 21.61 -10.39
CA PRO A 59 -2.11 21.25 -10.72
C PRO A 59 -2.23 19.79 -11.19
N GLY A 60 -3.30 19.12 -10.77
CA GLY A 60 -3.56 17.70 -11.12
C GLY A 60 -2.72 16.69 -10.36
N THR A 61 -1.95 17.12 -9.34
CA THR A 61 -1.24 16.22 -8.45
C THR A 61 -2.13 15.82 -7.27
N VAL A 62 -2.15 14.53 -6.94
CA VAL A 62 -2.83 13.97 -5.78
C VAL A 62 -1.80 13.44 -4.79
N ILE A 63 -1.90 13.85 -3.53
CA ILE A 63 -1.17 13.21 -2.43
C ILE A 63 -2.06 12.09 -1.90
N LEU A 64 -1.58 10.85 -1.91
CA LEU A 64 -2.33 9.67 -1.48
C LEU A 64 -1.74 9.10 -0.19
N ASP A 65 -2.55 9.04 0.85
CA ASP A 65 -2.25 8.38 2.11
C ASP A 65 -2.94 7.02 2.19
N ALA A 66 -2.16 5.95 2.19
CA ALA A 66 -2.68 4.58 2.24
C ALA A 66 -2.80 4.00 3.66
N ARG A 67 -2.60 4.82 4.70
CA ARG A 67 -2.80 4.41 6.09
C ARG A 67 -4.30 4.22 6.40
N SER A 68 -4.59 3.63 7.57
CA SER A 68 -5.97 3.55 8.04
C SER A 68 -6.59 4.94 8.20
N ARG A 69 -7.90 5.03 8.05
CA ARG A 69 -8.66 6.27 8.24
C ARG A 69 -8.39 6.90 9.61
N GLU A 70 -8.31 6.09 10.67
CA GLU A 70 -7.98 6.54 12.02
C GLU A 70 -6.64 7.30 12.05
N LYS A 71 -5.58 6.73 11.46
CA LYS A 71 -4.24 7.34 11.46
C LYS A 71 -4.15 8.57 10.56
N PHE A 72 -4.91 8.59 9.50
CA PHE A 72 -5.08 9.77 8.67
C PHE A 72 -5.76 10.91 9.44
N ASP A 73 -6.87 10.61 10.14
CA ASP A 73 -7.61 11.61 10.91
C ASP A 73 -6.81 12.18 12.09
N GLU A 74 -5.91 11.37 12.69
CA GLU A 74 -5.01 11.86 13.74
C GLU A 74 -4.02 12.92 13.21
N LEU A 75 -3.36 12.66 12.10
CA LEU A 75 -2.42 13.59 11.45
C LEU A 75 -2.08 13.11 10.04
N HIS A 76 -2.12 14.00 9.05
CA HIS A 76 -1.73 13.72 7.67
C HIS A 76 -1.11 14.94 7.00
N ILE A 77 -0.45 14.74 5.85
CA ILE A 77 0.02 15.86 5.03
C ILE A 77 -1.19 16.62 4.50
N LYS A 78 -1.19 17.92 4.70
CA LYS A 78 -2.29 18.80 4.31
C LYS A 78 -2.68 18.64 2.84
N GLY A 79 -3.98 18.45 2.62
CA GLY A 79 -4.54 18.23 1.28
C GLY A 79 -4.38 16.81 0.74
N ALA A 80 -3.90 15.87 1.55
CA ALA A 80 -3.83 14.46 1.16
C ALA A 80 -5.22 13.82 1.11
N LEU A 81 -5.40 12.89 0.17
CA LEU A 81 -6.57 12.04 0.06
C LEU A 81 -6.27 10.70 0.74
N ASN A 82 -7.18 10.24 1.58
CA ASN A 82 -7.05 8.91 2.20
C ASN A 82 -7.74 7.83 1.37
N LEU A 83 -6.98 6.82 0.97
CA LEU A 83 -7.48 5.54 0.49
C LEU A 83 -6.68 4.43 1.18
N SER A 84 -7.25 3.87 2.23
CA SER A 84 -6.59 2.84 3.04
C SER A 84 -6.16 1.65 2.17
N PHE A 85 -4.95 1.13 2.40
CA PHE A 85 -4.38 0.06 1.56
C PHE A 85 -5.30 -1.16 1.38
N PRO A 86 -6.02 -1.67 2.41
CA PRO A 86 -6.97 -2.76 2.23
C PRO A 86 -8.14 -2.43 1.30
N ASP A 87 -8.45 -1.15 1.12
CA ASP A 87 -9.57 -0.68 0.29
C ASP A 87 -9.14 -0.37 -1.16
N ILE A 88 -7.86 -0.57 -1.49
CA ILE A 88 -7.36 -0.38 -2.85
C ILE A 88 -7.95 -1.48 -3.77
N ALA A 89 -8.88 -1.08 -4.60
CA ALA A 89 -9.57 -1.91 -5.60
C ALA A 89 -9.83 -1.10 -6.88
N VAL A 90 -10.35 -1.73 -7.91
CA VAL A 90 -10.61 -1.06 -9.21
C VAL A 90 -11.50 0.17 -9.04
N ASP A 91 -12.62 0.04 -8.34
CA ASP A 91 -13.62 1.11 -8.24
C ASP A 91 -13.17 2.21 -7.28
N SER A 92 -12.54 1.87 -6.15
CA SER A 92 -12.01 2.86 -5.23
C SER A 92 -10.89 3.69 -5.86
N LEU A 93 -10.02 3.05 -6.66
CA LEU A 93 -8.99 3.76 -7.41
C LEU A 93 -9.56 4.68 -8.49
N LYS A 94 -10.61 4.25 -9.23
CA LYS A 94 -11.29 5.13 -10.19
C LYS A 94 -11.89 6.37 -9.55
N ASN A 95 -12.37 6.25 -8.31
CA ASN A 95 -12.93 7.37 -7.57
C ASN A 95 -11.84 8.31 -7.03
N ALA A 96 -10.74 7.74 -6.53
CA ALA A 96 -9.64 8.51 -5.95
C ALA A 96 -8.70 9.09 -7.01
N LEU A 97 -8.41 8.32 -8.05
CA LEU A 97 -7.48 8.60 -9.15
C LEU A 97 -8.16 8.24 -10.47
N PRO A 98 -9.08 9.08 -10.98
CA PRO A 98 -9.91 8.75 -12.13
C PRO A 98 -9.10 8.55 -13.42
N ASP A 99 -7.96 9.23 -13.56
CA ASP A 99 -7.05 9.06 -14.68
C ASP A 99 -5.76 8.34 -14.23
N LYS A 100 -5.36 7.30 -14.95
CA LYS A 100 -4.12 6.55 -14.68
C LYS A 100 -2.85 7.35 -14.92
N SER A 101 -2.93 8.45 -15.64
CA SER A 101 -1.86 9.42 -15.83
C SER A 101 -1.75 10.44 -14.68
N THR A 102 -2.72 10.49 -13.76
CA THR A 102 -2.70 11.37 -12.58
C THR A 102 -1.38 11.23 -11.84
N ARG A 103 -0.70 12.36 -11.63
CA ARG A 103 0.49 12.38 -10.78
C ARG A 103 0.06 12.09 -9.35
N THR A 104 0.59 11.02 -8.81
CA THR A 104 0.26 10.56 -7.46
C THR A 104 1.51 10.55 -6.60
N LEU A 105 1.49 11.26 -5.50
CA LEU A 105 2.55 11.29 -4.50
C LEU A 105 2.11 10.45 -3.31
N ILE A 106 2.91 9.46 -2.91
CA ILE A 106 2.60 8.60 -1.78
C ILE A 106 3.58 8.83 -0.62
N TYR A 107 3.09 8.62 0.58
CA TYR A 107 3.86 8.58 1.81
C TYR A 107 3.26 7.57 2.80
N CYS A 108 3.98 7.20 3.84
CA CYS A 108 3.47 6.29 4.86
C CYS A 108 4.05 6.56 6.25
N ASN A 109 3.74 5.67 7.19
CA ASN A 109 4.22 5.72 8.56
C ASN A 109 5.75 5.86 8.66
N ASN A 110 6.48 5.10 7.83
CA ASN A 110 7.94 5.02 7.90
C ASN A 110 8.67 6.25 7.32
N ASN A 111 7.92 7.26 6.87
CA ASN A 111 8.53 8.51 6.43
C ASN A 111 8.75 9.51 7.57
N PHE A 112 8.18 9.28 8.77
CA PHE A 112 8.18 10.29 9.81
C PHE A 112 8.69 9.79 11.15
N LEU A 113 9.44 10.67 11.85
CA LEU A 113 9.88 10.55 13.23
C LEU A 113 9.20 11.61 14.09
N GLY A 114 9.11 11.36 15.40
CA GLY A 114 8.64 12.35 16.38
C GLY A 114 7.11 12.49 16.44
N ALA A 115 6.37 11.56 15.85
CA ALA A 115 4.90 11.49 15.93
C ALA A 115 4.43 10.03 15.85
N GLU A 116 4.82 9.20 16.82
CA GLU A 116 4.65 7.75 16.80
C GLU A 116 3.18 7.30 16.85
N LYS A 117 2.30 8.12 17.44
CA LYS A 117 0.87 7.79 17.51
C LYS A 117 0.20 7.83 16.13
N PRO A 118 0.24 8.94 15.36
CA PRO A 118 -0.30 8.96 13.99
C PRO A 118 0.57 8.17 12.99
N PHE A 119 1.88 8.08 13.21
CA PHE A 119 2.82 7.41 12.32
C PHE A 119 3.57 6.25 13.03
N PRO A 120 2.87 5.19 13.46
CA PRO A 120 3.53 4.06 14.11
C PRO A 120 4.48 3.36 13.13
N SER A 121 5.75 3.19 13.54
CA SER A 121 6.77 2.55 12.71
C SER A 121 6.42 1.11 12.37
N LYS A 122 6.70 0.72 11.15
CA LYS A 122 6.60 -0.65 10.65
C LYS A 122 8.00 -1.18 10.30
N MET A 123 8.14 -2.51 10.25
CA MET A 123 9.35 -3.10 9.66
C MET A 123 9.59 -2.53 8.27
N ALA A 124 10.84 -2.26 7.92
CA ALA A 124 11.18 -1.62 6.63
C ALA A 124 10.60 -2.37 5.42
N SER A 125 10.67 -3.71 5.43
CA SER A 125 10.10 -4.57 4.38
C SER A 125 8.56 -4.62 4.37
N ALA A 126 7.90 -4.16 5.44
CA ALA A 126 6.45 -4.05 5.56
C ALA A 126 5.95 -2.61 5.46
N SER A 127 6.79 -1.70 4.96
CA SER A 127 6.43 -0.31 4.71
C SER A 127 5.26 -0.21 3.73
N LEU A 128 4.24 0.58 4.08
CA LEU A 128 3.09 0.79 3.20
C LEU A 128 3.46 1.46 1.88
N ASN A 129 4.53 2.25 1.80
CA ASN A 129 5.01 2.77 0.53
C ASN A 129 5.32 1.66 -0.47
N ILE A 130 5.96 0.58 -0.02
CA ILE A 130 6.29 -0.57 -0.88
C ILE A 130 5.00 -1.20 -1.41
N SER A 131 4.11 -1.58 -0.52
CA SER A 131 2.85 -2.26 -0.88
C SER A 131 1.98 -1.38 -1.77
N THR A 132 1.84 -0.11 -1.42
CA THR A 132 1.04 0.87 -2.18
C THR A 132 1.62 1.11 -3.57
N TYR A 133 2.95 1.27 -3.68
CA TYR A 133 3.60 1.47 -4.96
C TYR A 133 3.40 0.27 -5.89
N ILE A 134 3.62 -0.96 -5.39
CA ILE A 134 3.40 -2.20 -6.15
C ILE A 134 1.94 -2.32 -6.56
N ALA A 135 0.98 -2.04 -5.67
CA ALA A 135 -0.44 -2.09 -5.98
C ALA A 135 -0.81 -1.10 -7.09
N LEU A 136 -0.46 0.18 -6.95
CA LEU A 136 -0.73 1.20 -7.96
C LEU A 136 -0.10 0.82 -9.31
N TYR A 137 1.15 0.33 -9.30
CA TYR A 137 1.81 -0.16 -10.50
C TYR A 137 1.05 -1.32 -11.14
N ASN A 138 0.60 -2.30 -10.36
CA ASN A 138 -0.18 -3.45 -10.83
C ASN A 138 -1.53 -3.03 -11.45
N TYR A 139 -2.18 -2.03 -10.87
CA TYR A 139 -3.42 -1.45 -11.40
C TYR A 139 -3.19 -0.51 -12.62
N GLY A 140 -1.95 -0.32 -13.06
CA GLY A 140 -1.61 0.43 -14.28
C GLY A 140 -1.31 1.91 -14.07
N TYR A 141 -1.23 2.39 -12.84
CA TYR A 141 -0.79 3.76 -12.53
C TYR A 141 0.73 3.84 -12.63
N ARG A 142 1.25 4.72 -13.48
CA ARG A 142 2.68 4.84 -13.77
C ARG A 142 3.28 6.17 -13.32
N ASN A 143 2.46 7.19 -13.10
CA ASN A 143 2.90 8.51 -12.68
C ASN A 143 2.90 8.64 -11.15
N VAL A 144 3.46 7.63 -10.47
CA VAL A 144 3.52 7.51 -9.01
C VAL A 144 4.91 7.83 -8.51
N TYR A 145 5.00 8.67 -7.50
CA TYR A 145 6.22 9.04 -6.79
C TYR A 145 6.03 8.88 -5.29
N GLU A 146 7.11 8.74 -4.55
CA GLU A 146 7.05 8.62 -3.10
C GLU A 146 7.96 9.60 -2.38
N LEU A 147 7.58 9.99 -1.17
CA LEU A 147 8.49 10.66 -0.25
C LEU A 147 9.61 9.69 0.13
N GLY A 148 10.85 10.02 -0.22
CA GLY A 148 12.00 9.13 -0.06
C GLY A 148 12.62 9.13 1.33
N PRO A 149 12.85 10.30 1.96
CA PRO A 149 13.56 10.39 3.23
C PRO A 149 12.71 9.99 4.42
N LEU A 150 13.43 9.68 5.53
CA LEU A 150 12.89 9.68 6.87
C LEU A 150 13.00 11.11 7.41
N VAL A 151 11.90 11.74 7.75
CA VAL A 151 11.78 13.15 8.10
C VAL A 151 11.37 13.29 9.58
N ASP A 152 12.06 14.13 10.34
CA ASP A 152 11.57 14.55 11.66
C ASP A 152 10.42 15.55 11.45
N ILE A 153 9.24 15.20 11.96
CA ILE A 153 8.03 16.01 11.77
C ILE A 153 8.17 17.44 12.31
N LYS A 154 9.00 17.63 13.35
CA LYS A 154 9.26 18.95 13.95
C LYS A 154 10.18 19.82 13.12
N ALA A 155 11.00 19.21 12.26
CA ALA A 155 11.93 19.90 11.36
C ALA A 155 11.45 19.89 9.91
N SER A 156 10.35 19.21 9.62
CA SER A 156 9.75 19.09 8.29
C SER A 156 9.27 20.43 7.78
N LYS A 157 9.39 20.62 6.47
CA LYS A 157 8.79 21.74 5.71
C LYS A 157 7.39 21.41 5.17
N LEU A 158 6.93 20.17 5.36
CA LEU A 158 5.59 19.74 4.99
C LEU A 158 4.56 20.35 5.94
N ASP A 159 3.44 20.79 5.38
CA ASP A 159 2.27 21.20 6.15
C ASP A 159 1.47 19.94 6.55
N PHE A 160 1.08 19.87 7.81
CA PHE A 160 0.25 18.79 8.35
C PHE A 160 -1.09 19.34 8.84
N GLU A 161 -2.10 18.48 8.78
CA GLU A 161 -3.42 18.77 9.35
C GLU A 161 -4.03 17.53 10.02
N SER A 162 -5.00 17.77 10.91
CA SER A 162 -5.74 16.74 11.63
C SER A 162 -7.22 16.90 11.34
N ALA A 163 -7.91 15.81 11.02
CA ALA A 163 -9.36 15.85 10.82
C ALA A 163 -10.12 16.17 12.12
N THR A 164 -9.49 15.94 13.29
CA THR A 164 -10.08 16.27 14.60
C THR A 164 -10.09 17.79 14.89
N GLU A 165 -9.28 18.57 14.16
CA GLU A 165 -9.27 20.04 14.21
C GLU A 165 -10.21 20.67 13.17
N ALA A 166 -10.67 19.90 12.19
CA ALA A 166 -11.69 20.36 11.24
C ALA A 166 -13.04 20.48 11.97
N LYS A 167 -13.69 21.66 11.88
CA LYS A 167 -15.01 21.91 12.44
C LYS A 167 -15.98 20.76 12.18
N PRO A 168 -16.82 20.37 13.16
CA PRO A 168 -17.77 19.28 12.95
C PRO A 168 -18.61 19.51 11.70
N ASN A 169 -18.65 18.53 10.82
CA ASN A 169 -19.53 18.50 9.66
C ASN A 169 -20.97 18.78 10.14
N PRO A 170 -21.74 19.65 9.48
CA PRO A 170 -23.15 19.83 9.81
C PRO A 170 -23.84 18.45 9.74
N PRO A 171 -24.80 18.15 10.65
CA PRO A 171 -25.47 16.88 10.67
C PRO A 171 -26.12 16.63 9.30
N ARG A 172 -25.94 15.43 8.77
CA ARG A 172 -26.62 15.02 7.52
C ARG A 172 -28.12 15.20 7.69
N PRO A 173 -28.82 15.79 6.70
CA PRO A 173 -30.28 15.88 6.75
C PRO A 173 -30.84 14.46 6.94
N GLN A 174 -31.60 14.26 8.02
CA GLN A 174 -32.38 13.03 8.17
C GLN A 174 -33.45 13.03 7.09
N LEU A 175 -33.35 12.09 6.15
CA LEU A 175 -34.42 11.82 5.20
C LEU A 175 -35.57 11.20 6.01
N PHE A 176 -36.57 12.00 6.34
CA PHE A 176 -37.84 11.48 6.81
C PHE A 176 -38.52 10.82 5.61
N LEU A 177 -38.54 9.49 5.63
CA LEU A 177 -39.45 8.71 4.77
C LEU A 177 -40.88 8.86 5.32
N PHE A 178 -41.74 9.56 4.57
CA PHE A 178 -43.16 9.51 4.72
C PHE A 178 -43.74 8.35 3.93
#